data_eefaf0b4ed750f1abe315cf5540a4543
#
_entry.id   eefaf0b4ed750f1abe315cf5540a4543
#
_cell.length_a   1.000
_cell.length_b   1.000
_cell.length_c   1.000
_cell.angle_alpha   90.00
_cell.angle_beta   90.00
_cell.angle_gamma   90.00
#
_symmetry.space_group_name_H-M   'P 1'
#
loop_
_entity.id
_entity.type
_entity.pdbx_description
1 polymer ?
#
loop_
_entity_poly.entity_id
_entity_poly.type
_entity_poly.pdbx_seq_one_letter_code
_entity_poly.pdbx_strand_id
1 'polypeptide(L)'
;MKPQRNRARDIGFYVLILVLLACTLFTLLNQEPENELSYAQVKDLFKDEKVQEFTYNGSKNLLEMKVKDSSAKDGYKTVYYKMYSFSLFYEEFGELIDQQYDKGIIKDYQIEPVQSTWWLQLIPYVLFIGFMVFWIVMMQ
;
A
#
# COMPACT_ATOMS: atom_id res chain seq x y z
N MET A 1 -50.47 23.99 4.85
CA MET A 1 -49.64 23.25 3.84
C MET A 1 -48.39 22.74 4.54
N LYS A 2 -48.24 21.43 4.65
CA LYS A 2 -46.98 20.83 5.15
C LYS A 2 -45.95 20.99 4.07
N PRO A 3 -44.74 21.52 4.33
CA PRO A 3 -43.68 21.57 3.36
C PRO A 3 -43.35 20.13 2.93
N GLN A 4 -43.50 19.83 1.66
CA GLN A 4 -42.96 18.58 1.09
C GLN A 4 -41.44 18.65 1.26
N ARG A 5 -40.95 18.01 2.28
CA ARG A 5 -39.51 17.83 2.50
C ARG A 5 -38.99 17.04 1.28
N ASN A 6 -38.19 17.69 0.48
CA ASN A 6 -37.61 17.09 -0.72
C ASN A 6 -36.70 15.93 -0.33
N ARG A 7 -37.27 14.74 -0.20
CA ARG A 7 -36.55 13.49 0.13
C ARG A 7 -35.36 13.25 -0.80
N ALA A 8 -35.49 13.70 -2.02
CA ALA A 8 -34.43 13.62 -3.03
C ALA A 8 -33.18 14.44 -2.65
N ARG A 9 -33.35 15.62 -2.05
CA ARG A 9 -32.22 16.48 -1.59
C ARG A 9 -31.53 15.88 -0.37
N ASP A 10 -32.30 15.26 0.53
CA ASP A 10 -31.76 14.59 1.71
C ASP A 10 -30.95 13.34 1.30
N ILE A 11 -31.45 12.55 0.31
CA ILE A 11 -30.74 11.37 -0.22
C ILE A 11 -29.44 11.81 -0.92
N GLY A 12 -29.45 12.89 -1.71
CA GLY A 12 -28.27 13.42 -2.37
C GLY A 12 -27.17 13.82 -1.37
N PHE A 13 -27.55 14.37 -0.21
CA PHE A 13 -26.63 14.72 0.84
C PHE A 13 -25.99 13.49 1.49
N TYR A 14 -26.75 12.45 1.74
CA TYR A 14 -26.21 11.19 2.27
C TYR A 14 -25.27 10.48 1.29
N VAL A 15 -25.59 10.51 0.00
CA VAL A 15 -24.71 9.96 -1.05
C VAL A 15 -23.40 10.74 -1.11
N LEU A 16 -23.44 12.08 -1.02
CA LEU A 16 -22.24 12.91 -0.98
C LEU A 16 -21.36 12.57 0.21
N ILE A 17 -21.93 12.43 1.41
CA ILE A 17 -21.19 12.03 2.62
C ILE A 17 -20.55 10.65 2.43
N LEU A 18 -21.27 9.70 1.85
CA LEU A 18 -20.77 8.35 1.63
C LEU A 18 -19.59 8.34 0.63
N VAL A 19 -19.66 9.15 -0.42
CA VAL A 19 -18.56 9.31 -1.38
C VAL A 19 -17.34 9.95 -0.71
N LEU A 20 -17.54 11.00 0.10
CA LEU A 20 -16.44 11.64 0.85
C LEU A 20 -15.80 10.66 1.84
N LEU A 21 -16.61 9.87 2.55
CA LEU A 21 -16.12 8.81 3.45
C LEU A 21 -15.32 7.75 2.68
N ALA A 22 -15.81 7.30 1.53
CA ALA A 22 -15.11 6.34 0.69
C ALA A 22 -13.77 6.90 0.19
N CYS A 23 -13.73 8.16 -0.25
CA CYS A 23 -12.51 8.84 -0.68
C CYS A 23 -11.50 9.00 0.47
N THR A 24 -11.94 9.37 1.66
CA THR A 24 -11.06 9.48 2.84
C THR A 24 -10.53 8.11 3.26
N LEU A 25 -11.36 7.08 3.25
CA LEU A 25 -10.93 5.72 3.55
C LEU A 25 -9.89 5.23 2.52
N PHE A 26 -10.11 5.51 1.24
CA PHE A 26 -9.17 5.16 0.17
C PHE A 26 -7.82 5.86 0.33
N THR A 27 -7.81 7.15 0.69
CA THR A 27 -6.55 7.88 0.95
C THR A 27 -5.82 7.34 2.18
N LEU A 28 -6.54 6.98 3.25
CA LEU A 28 -5.93 6.37 4.45
C LEU A 28 -5.31 5.00 4.18
N LEU A 29 -5.96 4.20 3.32
CA LEU A 29 -5.43 2.87 2.95
C LEU A 29 -4.22 2.95 2.01
N ASN A 30 -4.07 4.05 1.27
CA ASN A 30 -2.97 4.28 0.34
C ASN A 30 -1.90 5.23 0.89
N GLN A 31 -1.85 5.45 2.21
CA GLN A 31 -0.76 6.22 2.81
C GLN A 31 0.59 5.56 2.53
N GLU A 32 1.55 6.37 2.13
CA GLU A 32 2.93 5.92 2.01
C GLU A 32 3.46 5.57 3.39
N PRO A 33 4.22 4.48 3.52
CA PRO A 33 4.71 4.05 4.81
C PRO A 33 5.69 5.07 5.39
N GLU A 34 5.54 5.36 6.68
CA GLU A 34 6.56 6.06 7.43
C GLU A 34 7.87 5.22 7.45
N ASN A 35 9.02 5.88 7.49
CA ASN A 35 10.34 5.24 7.44
C ASN A 35 10.72 4.63 6.09
N GLU A 36 10.35 5.31 4.99
CA GLU A 36 10.85 4.95 3.67
C GLU A 36 12.36 5.25 3.60
N LEU A 37 13.12 4.26 3.14
CA LEU A 37 14.57 4.34 2.98
C LEU A 37 14.96 4.68 1.54
N SER A 38 16.15 5.26 1.39
CA SER A 38 16.81 5.36 0.09
C SER A 38 17.48 4.05 -0.30
N TYR A 39 17.76 3.87 -1.60
CA TYR A 39 18.46 2.69 -2.11
C TYR A 39 19.83 2.47 -1.44
N ALA A 40 20.59 3.55 -1.20
CA ALA A 40 21.89 3.47 -0.53
C ALA A 40 21.75 2.92 0.90
N GLN A 41 20.73 3.36 1.64
CA GLN A 41 20.46 2.85 2.99
C GLN A 41 20.06 1.38 3.00
N VAL A 42 19.27 0.95 2.01
CA VAL A 42 18.93 -0.49 1.85
C VAL A 42 20.19 -1.30 1.60
N LYS A 43 21.07 -0.82 0.71
CA LYS A 43 22.34 -1.47 0.40
C LYS A 43 23.23 -1.62 1.65
N ASP A 44 23.33 -0.59 2.46
CA ASP A 44 24.10 -0.61 3.70
C ASP A 44 23.49 -1.62 4.70
N LEU A 45 22.17 -1.68 4.82
CA LEU A 45 21.50 -2.62 5.72
C LEU A 45 21.77 -4.09 5.36
N PHE A 46 21.77 -4.44 4.07
CA PHE A 46 22.11 -5.79 3.64
C PHE A 46 23.58 -6.10 3.82
N LYS A 47 24.49 -5.16 3.50
CA LYS A 47 25.92 -5.34 3.69
C LYS A 47 26.31 -5.47 5.16
N ASP A 48 25.66 -4.71 6.05
CA ASP A 48 25.91 -4.71 7.49
C ASP A 48 25.21 -5.89 8.20
N GLU A 49 24.58 -6.80 7.47
CA GLU A 49 23.88 -7.98 8.01
C GLU A 49 22.79 -7.63 9.05
N LYS A 50 22.15 -6.47 8.88
CA LYS A 50 21.12 -5.98 9.81
C LYS A 50 19.72 -6.46 9.47
N VAL A 51 19.47 -6.90 8.24
CA VAL A 51 18.17 -7.38 7.78
C VAL A 51 17.94 -8.80 8.29
N GLN A 52 16.87 -9.01 9.04
CA GLN A 52 16.50 -10.32 9.57
C GLN A 52 15.38 -11.00 8.81
N GLU A 53 14.42 -10.23 8.40
CA GLU A 53 13.27 -10.69 7.62
C GLU A 53 12.94 -9.61 6.61
N PHE A 54 12.46 -10.01 5.44
CA PHE A 54 11.91 -9.06 4.48
C PHE A 54 10.78 -9.67 3.68
N THR A 55 9.85 -8.83 3.25
CA THR A 55 8.74 -9.18 2.37
C THR A 55 8.69 -8.20 1.22
N TYR A 56 8.71 -8.71 0.00
CA TYR A 56 8.46 -7.91 -1.18
C TYR A 56 7.01 -8.04 -1.61
N ASN A 57 6.29 -6.92 -1.66
CA ASN A 57 4.94 -6.85 -2.18
C ASN A 57 4.96 -6.37 -3.64
N GLY A 58 4.74 -7.28 -4.56
CA GLY A 58 4.79 -7.00 -5.99
C GLY A 58 3.69 -6.04 -6.47
N SER A 59 2.52 -6.04 -5.83
CA SER A 59 1.42 -5.15 -6.21
C SER A 59 1.68 -3.68 -5.88
N LYS A 60 2.45 -3.43 -4.82
CA LYS A 60 2.81 -2.09 -4.36
C LYS A 60 4.24 -1.69 -4.75
N ASN A 61 5.03 -2.62 -5.29
CA ASN A 61 6.47 -2.48 -5.49
C ASN A 61 7.20 -2.05 -4.21
N LEU A 62 6.78 -2.60 -3.09
CA LEU A 62 7.24 -2.22 -1.76
C LEU A 62 8.02 -3.36 -1.13
N LEU A 63 9.22 -3.06 -0.69
CA LEU A 63 10.03 -3.94 0.15
C LEU A 63 9.87 -3.52 1.61
N GLU A 64 9.34 -4.41 2.41
CA GLU A 64 9.25 -4.27 3.86
C GLU A 64 10.38 -5.09 4.50
N MET A 65 11.18 -4.47 5.34
CA MET A 65 12.33 -5.12 6.00
C MET A 65 12.25 -4.95 7.50
N LYS A 66 12.52 -6.03 8.21
CA LYS A 66 12.70 -6.04 9.66
C LYS A 66 14.18 -6.03 9.98
N VAL A 67 14.64 -4.92 10.48
CA VAL A 67 16.07 -4.68 10.75
C VAL A 67 16.36 -4.64 12.24
N LYS A 68 17.57 -5.06 12.63
CA LYS A 68 18.03 -4.96 14.02
C LYS A 68 18.18 -3.48 14.39
N ASP A 69 17.53 -3.08 15.49
CA ASP A 69 17.66 -1.76 16.08
C ASP A 69 17.70 -1.87 17.60
N SER A 70 18.85 -1.57 18.18
CA SER A 70 19.06 -1.60 19.63
C SER A 70 18.26 -0.54 20.39
N SER A 71 17.74 0.48 19.69
CA SER A 71 16.92 1.54 20.27
C SER A 71 15.43 1.17 20.35
N ALA A 72 15.01 0.12 19.64
CA ALA A 72 13.64 -0.35 19.64
C ALA A 72 13.36 -1.27 20.84
N LYS A 73 12.14 -1.19 21.40
CA LYS A 73 11.73 -2.01 22.55
C LYS A 73 11.87 -3.51 22.30
N ASP A 74 11.63 -3.95 21.07
CA ASP A 74 11.69 -5.36 20.66
C ASP A 74 13.02 -5.73 19.99
N GLY A 75 13.97 -4.79 19.93
CA GLY A 75 15.27 -4.98 19.26
C GLY A 75 15.19 -4.93 17.73
N TYR A 76 14.04 -4.59 17.16
CA TYR A 76 13.79 -4.56 15.71
C TYR A 76 12.99 -3.33 15.30
N LYS A 77 13.27 -2.85 14.10
CA LYS A 77 12.51 -1.78 13.45
C LYS A 77 12.05 -2.24 12.08
N THR A 78 10.82 -1.94 11.71
CA THR A 78 10.33 -2.15 10.35
C THR A 78 10.59 -0.90 9.52
N VAL A 79 11.22 -1.09 8.37
CA VAL A 79 11.55 -0.04 7.41
C VAL A 79 11.07 -0.46 6.01
N TYR A 80 10.87 0.51 5.15
CA TYR A 80 10.26 0.31 3.85
C TYR A 80 11.12 0.92 2.75
N TYR A 81 11.10 0.29 1.58
CA TYR A 81 11.73 0.80 0.38
C TYR A 81 10.82 0.58 -0.83
N LYS A 82 10.52 1.66 -1.56
CA LYS A 82 9.75 1.60 -2.79
C LYS A 82 10.68 1.24 -3.95
N MET A 83 10.46 0.09 -4.52
CA MET A 83 11.34 -0.54 -5.48
C MET A 83 10.89 -0.24 -6.91
N TYR A 84 11.83 0.07 -7.81
CA TYR A 84 11.54 0.25 -9.22
C TYR A 84 11.38 -1.08 -9.95
N SER A 85 12.25 -2.04 -9.63
CA SER A 85 12.26 -3.35 -10.26
C SER A 85 12.83 -4.38 -9.29
N PHE A 86 12.05 -5.41 -9.03
CA PHE A 86 12.48 -6.55 -8.23
C PHE A 86 13.62 -7.32 -8.91
N SER A 87 13.58 -7.43 -10.24
CA SER A 87 14.61 -8.14 -10.99
C SER A 87 15.99 -7.51 -10.80
N LEU A 88 16.08 -6.18 -10.88
CA LEU A 88 17.35 -5.47 -10.67
C LEU A 88 17.84 -5.60 -9.22
N PHE A 89 16.93 -5.56 -8.27
CA PHE A 89 17.26 -5.77 -6.86
C PHE A 89 17.81 -7.18 -6.64
N TYR A 90 17.12 -8.20 -7.17
CA TYR A 90 17.54 -9.59 -6.99
C TYR A 90 18.85 -9.90 -7.75
N GLU A 91 19.08 -9.28 -8.90
CA GLU A 91 20.36 -9.39 -9.62
C GLU A 91 21.53 -8.84 -8.79
N GLU A 92 21.34 -7.72 -8.09
CA GLU A 92 22.40 -7.12 -7.26
C GLU A 92 22.56 -7.80 -5.90
N PHE A 93 21.46 -8.18 -5.26
CA PHE A 93 21.47 -8.65 -3.87
C PHE A 93 21.17 -10.14 -3.71
N GLY A 94 20.74 -10.84 -4.76
CA GLY A 94 20.29 -12.24 -4.64
C GLY A 94 21.35 -13.15 -4.04
N GLU A 95 22.60 -13.08 -4.53
CA GLU A 95 23.69 -13.88 -4.01
C GLU A 95 23.99 -13.56 -2.51
N LEU A 96 23.94 -12.28 -2.15
CA LEU A 96 24.15 -11.85 -0.76
C LEU A 96 23.00 -12.30 0.15
N ILE A 97 21.77 -12.26 -0.34
CA ILE A 97 20.58 -12.74 0.36
C ILE A 97 20.69 -14.25 0.62
N ASP A 98 21.04 -15.04 -0.39
CA ASP A 98 21.19 -16.47 -0.29
C ASP A 98 22.30 -16.83 0.71
N GLN A 99 23.44 -16.17 0.66
CA GLN A 99 24.53 -16.36 1.63
C GLN A 99 24.11 -16.01 3.05
N GLN A 100 23.38 -14.93 3.26
CA GLN A 100 22.92 -14.52 4.59
C GLN A 100 21.79 -15.42 5.11
N TYR A 101 20.97 -15.94 4.22
CA TYR A 101 19.95 -16.94 4.58
C TYR A 101 20.60 -18.25 5.01
N ASP A 102 21.58 -18.76 4.29
CA ASP A 102 22.32 -19.97 4.63
C ASP A 102 23.08 -19.84 5.96
N LYS A 103 23.59 -18.65 6.27
CA LYS A 103 24.22 -18.33 7.55
C LYS A 103 23.23 -18.14 8.70
N GLY A 104 21.92 -18.12 8.44
CA GLY A 104 20.89 -17.85 9.45
C GLY A 104 20.78 -16.39 9.91
N ILE A 105 21.40 -15.45 9.18
CA ILE A 105 21.28 -14.00 9.44
C ILE A 105 19.91 -13.52 9.01
N ILE A 106 19.49 -13.86 7.79
CA ILE A 106 18.11 -13.70 7.31
C ILE A 106 17.35 -14.96 7.71
N LYS A 107 16.34 -14.79 8.54
CA LYS A 107 15.56 -15.91 9.09
C LYS A 107 14.45 -16.36 8.15
N ASP A 108 13.82 -15.39 7.48
CA ASP A 108 12.74 -15.64 6.54
C ASP A 108 12.64 -14.51 5.53
N TYR A 109 12.18 -14.81 4.32
CA TYR A 109 11.80 -13.80 3.34
C TYR A 109 10.66 -14.31 2.46
N GLN A 110 9.80 -13.38 2.06
CA GLN A 110 8.64 -13.68 1.23
C GLN A 110 8.60 -12.76 0.02
N ILE A 111 8.21 -13.33 -1.10
CA ILE A 111 8.01 -12.61 -2.35
C ILE A 111 6.55 -12.78 -2.73
N GLU A 112 5.75 -11.73 -2.53
CA GLU A 112 4.35 -11.73 -2.92
C GLU A 112 4.23 -11.37 -4.40
N PRO A 113 3.58 -12.20 -5.22
CA PRO A 113 3.40 -11.92 -6.62
C PRO A 113 2.52 -10.69 -6.84
N VAL A 114 2.66 -10.05 -8.00
CA VAL A 114 1.76 -8.97 -8.42
C VAL A 114 0.35 -9.53 -8.53
N GLN A 115 -0.52 -9.14 -7.61
CA GLN A 115 -1.94 -9.42 -7.74
C GLN A 115 -2.54 -8.44 -8.74
N SER A 116 -3.02 -8.97 -9.84
CA SER A 116 -3.73 -8.16 -10.84
C SER A 116 -5.09 -7.75 -10.30
N THR A 117 -5.14 -6.63 -9.61
CA THR A 117 -6.36 -6.02 -9.09
C THR A 117 -6.91 -4.98 -10.09
N TRP A 118 -6.88 -5.31 -11.38
CA TRP A 118 -7.36 -4.43 -12.45
C TRP A 118 -8.79 -3.93 -12.22
N TRP A 119 -9.62 -4.73 -11.59
CA TRP A 119 -11.01 -4.37 -11.25
C TRP A 119 -11.11 -3.24 -10.21
N LEU A 120 -10.12 -3.08 -9.32
CA LEU A 120 -10.07 -1.94 -8.38
C LEU A 120 -9.90 -0.61 -9.10
N GLN A 121 -9.22 -0.61 -10.24
CA GLN A 121 -9.06 0.58 -11.07
C GLN A 121 -10.39 0.99 -11.74
N LEU A 122 -11.35 0.08 -11.85
CA LEU A 122 -12.68 0.37 -12.40
C LEU A 122 -13.63 1.00 -11.37
N ILE A 123 -13.36 0.85 -10.07
CA ILE A 123 -14.24 1.37 -9.00
C ILE A 123 -14.56 2.86 -9.18
N PRO A 124 -13.59 3.78 -9.39
CA PRO A 124 -13.89 5.18 -9.56
C PRO A 124 -14.76 5.45 -10.80
N TYR A 125 -14.61 4.68 -11.87
CA TYR A 125 -15.43 4.82 -13.08
C TYR A 125 -16.86 4.36 -12.85
N VAL A 126 -17.04 3.24 -12.17
CA VAL A 126 -18.37 2.70 -11.79
C VAL A 126 -19.11 3.68 -10.88
N LEU A 127 -18.41 4.26 -9.88
CA LEU A 127 -18.96 5.28 -9.01
C LEU A 127 -19.37 6.54 -9.79
N PHE A 128 -18.53 6.98 -10.73
CA PHE A 128 -18.81 8.16 -11.54
C PHE A 128 -20.04 7.95 -12.44
N ILE A 129 -20.13 6.79 -13.10
CA ILE A 129 -21.28 6.42 -13.93
C ILE A 129 -22.54 6.34 -13.07
N GLY A 130 -22.46 5.69 -11.92
CA GLY A 130 -23.57 5.62 -10.97
C GLY A 130 -24.05 6.97 -10.50
N PHE A 131 -23.12 7.89 -10.23
CA PHE A 131 -23.44 9.27 -9.88
C PHE A 131 -24.10 10.04 -11.04
N MET A 132 -23.61 9.87 -12.27
CA MET A 132 -24.22 10.49 -13.45
C MET A 132 -25.66 10.01 -13.68
N VAL A 133 -25.88 8.69 -13.60
CA VAL A 133 -27.23 8.12 -13.74
C VAL A 133 -28.15 8.64 -12.64
N PHE A 134 -27.68 8.65 -11.40
CA PHE A 134 -28.43 9.21 -10.28
C PHE A 134 -28.78 10.69 -10.51
N TRP A 135 -27.83 11.49 -10.99
CA TRP A 135 -28.07 12.91 -11.30
C TRP A 135 -29.13 13.10 -12.37
N ILE A 136 -29.08 12.31 -13.47
CA ILE A 136 -30.06 12.38 -14.55
C ILE A 136 -31.45 12.03 -14.03
N VAL A 137 -31.59 10.98 -13.24
CA VAL A 137 -32.87 10.56 -12.64
C VAL A 137 -33.43 11.62 -11.70
N MET A 138 -32.56 12.32 -10.98
CA MET A 138 -32.94 13.39 -10.06
C MET A 138 -33.38 14.66 -10.75
N MET A 139 -32.91 14.90 -11.99
CA MET A 139 -33.31 16.07 -12.78
C MET A 139 -34.64 15.88 -13.57
N GLN A 140 -35.15 14.65 -13.65
CA GLN A 140 -36.46 14.36 -14.25
C GLN A 140 -37.58 14.51 -13.23
#